data_931f20e38bcaf6decbe8317523d97ea0
#
_entry.id   931f20e38bcaf6decbe8317523d97ea0
#
_cell.length_a   1.000
_cell.length_b   1.000
_cell.length_c   1.000
_cell.angle_alpha   90.00
_cell.angle_beta   90.00
_cell.angle_gamma   90.00
#
_symmetry.space_group_name_H-M   'P 1'
#
loop_
_entity.id
_entity.type
_entity.pdbx_description
1 polymer ?
#
loop_
_entity_poly.entity_id
_entity_poly.type
_entity_poly.pdbx_seq_one_letter_code
_entity_poly.pdbx_strand_id
1 'polypeptide(L)'
;MTAAPGPALTPDTVVANGVRLHYRHGGSGPPVVLLHGWPQTGHCWRHVAGPLAADHTVIVPDLRGYGASDKPTGGMDKRTMAADVSALVRGLGHDRVAVVGHDRGGRVAHRWALDRPEEVTRFAVLDIAPTRATWQRMDAALGAKYWHWLFHLQPDLPERLAGADVEGYLRYFLEKWTYAREGLEPAAIAEYVRAFSQPGALRCGFDDYRAHPVDAEHDEADFSAGRRVTQPLLALWGAEGVMGQTLPMLDLWREYADDVRGRAIERCAHFVPEERPEEVLDELRTFLAEA
;
A
#
# COMPACT_ATOMS: atom_id res chain seq x y z
N MET A 1 16.87 -13.03 15.68
CA MET A 1 17.71 -11.86 16.03
C MET A 1 17.04 -10.66 15.42
N THR A 2 16.54 -9.75 16.23
CA THR A 2 15.96 -8.50 15.71
C THR A 2 17.01 -7.74 14.93
N ALA A 3 16.71 -7.36 13.69
CA ALA A 3 17.59 -6.52 12.89
C ALA A 3 17.99 -5.26 13.70
N ALA A 4 19.27 -4.85 13.62
CA ALA A 4 19.71 -3.64 14.31
C ALA A 4 18.84 -2.45 13.83
N PRO A 5 18.44 -1.55 14.74
CA PRO A 5 17.70 -0.36 14.34
C PRO A 5 18.59 0.46 13.36
N GLY A 6 18.06 0.66 12.16
CA GLY A 6 18.70 1.49 11.14
C GLY A 6 18.66 2.98 11.48
N PRO A 7 19.14 3.85 10.57
CA PRO A 7 19.05 5.30 10.72
C PRO A 7 17.61 5.75 10.98
N ALA A 8 17.43 6.73 11.85
CA ALA A 8 16.12 7.31 12.08
C ALA A 8 15.67 8.11 10.84
N LEU A 9 14.43 7.89 10.41
CA LEU A 9 13.85 8.69 9.34
C LEU A 9 13.31 10.03 9.88
N THR A 10 13.63 11.11 9.19
CA THR A 10 13.18 12.46 9.51
C THR A 10 11.81 12.73 8.89
N PRO A 11 10.83 13.24 9.64
CA PRO A 11 9.55 13.67 9.08
C PRO A 11 9.71 15.01 8.35
N ASP A 12 8.98 15.18 7.24
CA ASP A 12 8.91 16.43 6.48
C ASP A 12 7.56 16.53 5.76
N THR A 13 7.31 17.68 5.13
CA THR A 13 6.10 17.93 4.34
C THR A 13 6.43 18.66 3.05
N VAL A 14 5.71 18.34 1.98
CA VAL A 14 5.86 18.99 0.68
C VAL A 14 4.49 19.17 0.02
N VAL A 15 4.32 20.20 -0.79
CA VAL A 15 3.18 20.29 -1.70
C VAL A 15 3.57 19.62 -3.01
N ALA A 16 2.92 18.50 -3.31
CA ALA A 16 3.11 17.72 -4.51
C ALA A 16 1.77 17.51 -5.23
N ASN A 17 1.71 17.79 -6.51
CA ASN A 17 0.48 17.66 -7.31
C ASN A 17 -0.75 18.34 -6.67
N GLY A 18 -0.54 19.52 -6.06
CA GLY A 18 -1.60 20.34 -5.46
C GLY A 18 -2.11 19.87 -4.09
N VAL A 19 -1.48 18.88 -3.47
CA VAL A 19 -1.80 18.39 -2.13
C VAL A 19 -0.57 18.40 -1.24
N ARG A 20 -0.73 18.77 0.03
CA ARG A 20 0.36 18.67 1.01
C ARG A 20 0.47 17.24 1.48
N LEU A 21 1.62 16.63 1.19
CA LEU A 21 1.99 15.29 1.65
C LEU A 21 2.92 15.39 2.84
N HIS A 22 2.63 14.64 3.88
CA HIS A 22 3.57 14.30 4.94
C HIS A 22 4.35 13.05 4.52
N TYR A 23 5.64 13.04 4.77
CA TYR A 23 6.48 11.87 4.52
C TYR A 23 7.61 11.80 5.55
N ARG A 24 8.20 10.62 5.67
CA ARG A 24 9.44 10.40 6.42
C ARG A 24 10.50 9.94 5.44
N HIS A 25 11.72 10.41 5.60
CA HIS A 25 12.83 10.02 4.73
C HIS A 25 14.14 9.90 5.50
N GLY A 26 15.08 9.11 4.96
CA GLY A 26 16.39 8.95 5.55
C GLY A 26 17.23 7.93 4.81
N GLY A 27 18.48 7.78 5.27
CA GLY A 27 19.45 6.90 4.63
C GLY A 27 20.14 7.52 3.42
N SER A 28 20.92 6.71 2.73
CA SER A 28 21.65 7.09 1.49
C SER A 28 21.83 5.85 0.61
N GLY A 29 21.85 6.06 -0.70
CA GLY A 29 21.93 4.99 -1.70
C GLY A 29 20.75 5.04 -2.68
N PRO A 30 20.50 3.95 -3.43
CA PRO A 30 19.38 3.90 -4.37
C PRO A 30 18.05 4.22 -3.69
N PRO A 31 17.20 5.08 -4.29
CA PRO A 31 15.96 5.50 -3.66
C PRO A 31 14.88 4.39 -3.72
N VAL A 32 14.17 4.22 -2.61
CA VAL A 32 13.02 3.34 -2.47
C VAL A 32 11.85 4.05 -1.78
N VAL A 33 10.66 3.91 -2.35
CA VAL A 33 9.41 4.46 -1.81
C VAL A 33 8.58 3.33 -1.21
N LEU A 34 8.10 3.51 0.03
CA LEU A 34 7.27 2.54 0.74
C LEU A 34 5.86 3.11 0.92
N LEU A 35 4.87 2.52 0.24
CA LEU A 35 3.48 2.97 0.21
C LEU A 35 2.60 2.07 1.08
N HIS A 36 1.89 2.67 2.04
CA HIS A 36 0.96 1.98 2.93
C HIS A 36 -0.42 1.78 2.29
N GLY A 37 -1.26 0.97 2.96
CA GLY A 37 -2.65 0.76 2.58
C GLY A 37 -3.67 1.20 3.63
N TRP A 38 -4.92 0.76 3.46
CA TRP A 38 -6.02 1.00 4.38
C TRP A 38 -6.10 -0.15 5.43
N PRO A 39 -6.36 0.09 6.71
CA PRO A 39 -6.56 1.38 7.36
C PRO A 39 -5.29 1.89 8.08
N GLN A 40 -4.18 1.91 7.39
CA GLN A 40 -2.88 2.25 7.95
C GLN A 40 -2.39 3.63 7.48
N THR A 41 -1.17 3.98 7.88
CA THR A 41 -0.39 5.15 7.48
C THR A 41 1.05 4.71 7.19
N GLY A 42 1.94 5.60 6.82
CA GLY A 42 3.37 5.30 6.69
C GLY A 42 3.99 4.64 7.94
N HIS A 43 3.31 4.69 9.08
CA HIS A 43 3.75 4.05 10.32
C HIS A 43 3.86 2.51 10.20
N CYS A 44 3.12 1.88 9.28
CA CYS A 44 3.20 0.42 9.07
C CYS A 44 4.60 -0.07 8.66
N TRP A 45 5.41 0.83 8.12
CA TRP A 45 6.77 0.54 7.68
C TRP A 45 7.84 0.73 8.77
N ARG A 46 7.47 1.05 10.03
CA ARG A 46 8.40 1.41 11.13
C ARG A 46 9.49 0.36 11.39
N HIS A 47 9.18 -0.93 11.19
CA HIS A 47 10.14 -2.02 11.40
C HIS A 47 11.00 -2.33 10.16
N VAL A 48 10.58 -1.89 8.98
CA VAL A 48 11.25 -2.15 7.69
C VAL A 48 12.07 -0.94 7.24
N ALA A 49 11.51 0.26 7.37
CA ALA A 49 12.09 1.47 6.79
C ALA A 49 13.45 1.84 7.38
N GLY A 50 13.60 1.79 8.71
CA GLY A 50 14.88 2.10 9.38
C GLY A 50 16.01 1.15 8.97
N PRO A 51 15.85 -0.17 9.11
CA PRO A 51 16.84 -1.13 8.64
C PRO A 51 17.18 -1.02 7.14
N LEU A 52 16.20 -0.70 6.28
CA LEU A 52 16.42 -0.50 4.84
C LEU A 52 17.20 0.79 4.54
N ALA A 53 17.05 1.82 5.39
CA ALA A 53 17.78 3.08 5.26
C ALA A 53 19.28 2.97 5.55
N ALA A 54 19.77 1.79 5.96
CA ALA A 54 21.20 1.55 6.12
C ALA A 54 21.96 1.59 4.77
N ASP A 55 21.29 1.21 3.68
CA ASP A 55 21.86 1.05 2.34
C ASP A 55 21.02 1.67 1.21
N HIS A 56 19.86 2.27 1.55
CA HIS A 56 18.96 2.94 0.61
C HIS A 56 18.56 4.34 1.09
N THR A 57 18.21 5.20 0.15
CA THR A 57 17.43 6.40 0.46
C THR A 57 15.95 6.00 0.54
N VAL A 58 15.41 5.92 1.75
CA VAL A 58 14.04 5.47 2.02
C VAL A 58 13.10 6.67 2.11
N ILE A 59 11.96 6.61 1.42
CA ILE A 59 10.90 7.64 1.41
C ILE A 59 9.58 6.93 1.77
N VAL A 60 8.93 7.39 2.84
CA VAL A 60 7.69 6.80 3.36
C VAL A 60 6.61 7.88 3.46
N PRO A 61 5.85 8.14 2.40
CA PRO A 61 4.77 9.11 2.45
C PRO A 61 3.53 8.54 3.18
N ASP A 62 2.79 9.42 3.86
CA ASP A 62 1.38 9.22 4.05
C ASP A 62 0.68 9.60 2.73
N LEU A 63 -0.06 8.68 2.12
CA LEU A 63 -0.77 8.95 0.87
C LEU A 63 -1.81 10.07 1.06
N ARG A 64 -2.20 10.77 -0.04
CA ARG A 64 -3.29 11.75 0.02
C ARG A 64 -4.50 11.15 0.73
N GLY A 65 -5.12 11.90 1.61
CA GLY A 65 -6.27 11.43 2.39
C GLY A 65 -5.92 10.67 3.68
N TYR A 66 -4.67 10.29 3.88
CA TYR A 66 -4.22 9.45 4.99
C TYR A 66 -3.24 10.17 5.92
N GLY A 67 -3.07 9.63 7.13
CA GLY A 67 -2.05 10.05 8.09
C GLY A 67 -2.05 11.56 8.35
N ALA A 68 -0.89 12.18 8.23
CA ALA A 68 -0.71 13.63 8.38
C ALA A 68 -0.75 14.41 7.04
N SER A 69 -0.99 13.73 5.91
CA SER A 69 -1.25 14.37 4.61
C SER A 69 -2.63 15.01 4.56
N ASP A 70 -2.83 15.96 3.63
CA ASP A 70 -4.11 16.65 3.43
C ASP A 70 -5.25 15.68 3.10
N LYS A 71 -6.48 16.08 3.46
CA LYS A 71 -7.73 15.33 3.25
C LYS A 71 -8.59 16.03 2.18
N PRO A 72 -8.18 16.00 0.88
CA PRO A 72 -8.90 16.66 -0.19
C PRO A 72 -10.27 16.03 -0.44
N THR A 73 -11.14 16.74 -1.17
CA THR A 73 -12.49 16.25 -1.53
C THR A 73 -12.53 15.44 -2.82
N GLY A 74 -11.37 15.05 -3.37
CA GLY A 74 -11.30 14.25 -4.61
C GLY A 74 -9.89 13.82 -4.93
N GLY A 75 -9.72 13.19 -6.10
CA GLY A 75 -8.43 12.69 -6.57
C GLY A 75 -7.97 11.44 -5.83
N MET A 76 -8.89 10.62 -5.34
CA MET A 76 -8.56 9.38 -4.62
C MET A 76 -8.36 8.20 -5.56
N ASP A 77 -8.45 8.40 -6.88
CA ASP A 77 -8.09 7.39 -7.88
C ASP A 77 -6.56 7.13 -7.89
N LYS A 78 -6.18 5.93 -8.27
CA LYS A 78 -4.79 5.46 -8.15
C LYS A 78 -3.84 6.20 -9.09
N ARG A 79 -4.33 6.72 -10.22
CA ARG A 79 -3.52 7.53 -11.15
C ARG A 79 -3.16 8.87 -10.53
N THR A 80 -4.10 9.53 -9.91
CA THR A 80 -3.86 10.79 -9.19
C THR A 80 -2.93 10.57 -7.99
N MET A 81 -3.16 9.50 -7.20
CA MET A 81 -2.29 9.18 -6.06
C MET A 81 -0.86 8.82 -6.50
N ALA A 82 -0.69 8.11 -7.62
CA ALA A 82 0.62 7.82 -8.21
C ALA A 82 1.33 9.09 -8.67
N ALA A 83 0.59 10.03 -9.27
CA ALA A 83 1.13 11.33 -9.67
C ALA A 83 1.61 12.17 -8.48
N ASP A 84 0.94 12.08 -7.32
CA ASP A 84 1.38 12.74 -6.09
C ASP A 84 2.75 12.22 -5.64
N VAL A 85 2.88 10.89 -5.59
CA VAL A 85 4.13 10.24 -5.14
C VAL A 85 5.25 10.51 -6.13
N SER A 86 4.98 10.45 -7.43
CA SER A 86 5.93 10.82 -8.49
C SER A 86 6.42 12.27 -8.31
N ALA A 87 5.50 13.21 -8.07
CA ALA A 87 5.85 14.62 -7.86
C ALA A 87 6.67 14.82 -6.57
N LEU A 88 6.34 14.12 -5.48
CA LEU A 88 7.14 14.12 -4.26
C LEU A 88 8.57 13.66 -4.54
N VAL A 89 8.74 12.50 -5.16
CA VAL A 89 10.04 11.87 -5.42
C VAL A 89 10.91 12.75 -6.32
N ARG A 90 10.32 13.31 -7.39
CA ARG A 90 11.03 14.25 -8.28
C ARG A 90 11.41 15.55 -7.57
N GLY A 91 10.54 16.05 -6.68
CA GLY A 91 10.85 17.19 -5.83
C GLY A 91 12.01 16.95 -4.87
N LEU A 92 12.28 15.70 -4.50
CA LEU A 92 13.45 15.28 -3.73
C LEU A 92 14.70 15.03 -4.58
N GLY A 93 14.63 15.22 -5.90
CA GLY A 93 15.77 15.08 -6.83
C GLY A 93 16.00 13.66 -7.32
N HIS A 94 15.00 12.79 -7.26
CA HIS A 94 15.11 11.41 -7.77
C HIS A 94 14.26 11.24 -9.02
N ASP A 95 14.87 10.88 -10.15
CA ASP A 95 14.19 10.61 -11.41
C ASP A 95 13.68 9.17 -11.52
N ARG A 96 14.32 8.25 -10.82
CA ARG A 96 13.99 6.82 -10.83
C ARG A 96 14.08 6.23 -9.44
N VAL A 97 13.10 5.39 -9.07
CA VAL A 97 12.99 4.77 -7.74
C VAL A 97 12.54 3.33 -7.83
N ALA A 98 12.88 2.53 -6.82
CA ALA A 98 12.14 1.32 -6.52
C ALA A 98 10.87 1.69 -5.74
N VAL A 99 9.77 0.98 -5.98
CA VAL A 99 8.51 1.22 -5.27
C VAL A 99 8.02 -0.07 -4.63
N VAL A 100 7.66 0.02 -3.34
CA VAL A 100 7.07 -1.08 -2.57
C VAL A 100 5.72 -0.63 -2.06
N GLY A 101 4.67 -1.37 -2.36
CA GLY A 101 3.32 -1.00 -1.92
C GLY A 101 2.60 -2.15 -1.20
N HIS A 102 2.03 -1.83 -0.05
CA HIS A 102 1.14 -2.72 0.68
C HIS A 102 -0.31 -2.34 0.44
N ASP A 103 -1.21 -3.31 0.23
CA ASP A 103 -2.66 -3.13 0.06
C ASP A 103 -2.99 -2.01 -0.95
N ARG A 104 -3.71 -0.94 -0.53
CA ARG A 104 -4.07 0.21 -1.40
C ARG A 104 -2.83 0.90 -1.98
N GLY A 105 -1.72 0.94 -1.22
CA GLY A 105 -0.44 1.45 -1.70
C GLY A 105 0.17 0.58 -2.81
N GLY A 106 -0.07 -0.72 -2.80
CA GLY A 106 0.31 -1.62 -3.90
C GLY A 106 -0.45 -1.31 -5.19
N ARG A 107 -1.71 -0.87 -5.10
CA ARG A 107 -2.49 -0.42 -6.27
C ARG A 107 -1.96 0.90 -6.83
N VAL A 108 -1.53 1.82 -5.96
CA VAL A 108 -0.87 3.07 -6.35
C VAL A 108 0.45 2.76 -7.06
N ALA A 109 1.27 1.86 -6.50
CA ALA A 109 2.53 1.44 -7.08
C ALA A 109 2.34 0.76 -8.46
N HIS A 110 1.33 -0.11 -8.61
CA HIS A 110 0.97 -0.74 -9.88
C HIS A 110 0.59 0.30 -10.94
N ARG A 111 -0.27 1.25 -10.58
CA ARG A 111 -0.66 2.34 -11.49
C ARG A 111 0.52 3.21 -11.88
N TRP A 112 1.45 3.49 -10.94
CA TRP A 112 2.66 4.26 -11.24
C TRP A 112 3.58 3.53 -12.22
N ALA A 113 3.81 2.24 -12.00
CA ALA A 113 4.64 1.42 -12.90
C ALA A 113 4.07 1.33 -14.33
N LEU A 114 2.73 1.34 -14.50
CA LEU A 114 2.08 1.35 -15.80
C LEU A 114 2.08 2.72 -16.47
N ASP A 115 1.82 3.80 -15.73
CA ASP A 115 1.69 5.14 -16.30
C ASP A 115 3.04 5.82 -16.55
N ARG A 116 4.08 5.48 -15.78
CA ARG A 116 5.42 6.10 -15.81
C ARG A 116 6.52 5.04 -15.66
N PRO A 117 6.61 4.09 -16.59
CA PRO A 117 7.56 2.98 -16.48
C PRO A 117 9.02 3.43 -16.39
N GLU A 118 9.34 4.60 -16.95
CA GLU A 118 10.68 5.19 -16.91
C GLU A 118 11.10 5.65 -15.50
N GLU A 119 10.15 5.95 -14.62
CA GLU A 119 10.41 6.41 -13.24
C GLU A 119 10.60 5.24 -12.26
N VAL A 120 10.10 4.03 -12.58
CA VAL A 120 10.13 2.88 -11.68
C VAL A 120 11.22 1.89 -12.10
N THR A 121 12.17 1.62 -11.22
CA THR A 121 13.25 0.65 -11.48
C THR A 121 12.83 -0.78 -11.16
N ARG A 122 12.11 -0.95 -10.04
CA ARG A 122 11.62 -2.22 -9.50
C ARG A 122 10.30 -1.99 -8.78
N PHE A 123 9.46 -2.99 -8.78
CA PHE A 123 8.12 -2.92 -8.21
C PHE A 123 7.88 -4.08 -7.26
N ALA A 124 7.52 -3.82 -6.01
CA ALA A 124 7.12 -4.85 -5.07
C ALA A 124 5.72 -4.60 -4.52
N VAL A 125 4.94 -5.67 -4.37
CA VAL A 125 3.59 -5.64 -3.80
C VAL A 125 3.48 -6.59 -2.62
N LEU A 126 2.83 -6.12 -1.56
CA LEU A 126 2.56 -6.89 -0.36
C LEU A 126 1.05 -7.04 -0.17
N ASP A 127 0.59 -8.29 -0.12
CA ASP A 127 -0.79 -8.72 0.11
C ASP A 127 -1.85 -7.99 -0.73
N ILE A 128 -1.59 -7.85 -2.03
CA ILE A 128 -2.51 -7.25 -2.99
C ILE A 128 -2.46 -7.96 -4.34
N ALA A 129 -3.61 -8.16 -4.94
CA ALA A 129 -3.77 -8.60 -6.33
C ALA A 129 -4.22 -7.44 -7.23
N PRO A 130 -4.01 -7.49 -8.54
CA PRO A 130 -4.51 -6.49 -9.47
C PRO A 130 -6.02 -6.26 -9.28
N THR A 131 -6.43 -4.98 -9.29
CA THR A 131 -7.82 -4.58 -9.00
C THR A 131 -8.82 -5.29 -9.92
N ARG A 132 -8.57 -5.23 -11.23
CA ARG A 132 -9.37 -5.89 -12.26
C ARG A 132 -9.51 -7.40 -11.99
N ALA A 133 -8.40 -8.09 -11.74
CA ALA A 133 -8.39 -9.54 -11.51
C ALA A 133 -9.21 -9.94 -10.26
N THR A 134 -9.14 -9.14 -9.20
CA THR A 134 -9.90 -9.35 -7.97
C THR A 134 -11.42 -9.21 -8.23
N TRP A 135 -11.83 -8.15 -8.92
CA TRP A 135 -13.25 -7.91 -9.21
C TRP A 135 -13.84 -8.94 -10.16
N GLN A 136 -13.11 -9.39 -11.15
CA GLN A 136 -13.56 -10.44 -12.07
C GLN A 136 -13.77 -11.80 -11.39
N ARG A 137 -13.13 -12.01 -10.24
CA ARG A 137 -13.27 -13.23 -9.44
C ARG A 137 -14.24 -13.07 -8.26
N MET A 138 -14.90 -11.92 -8.16
CA MET A 138 -15.82 -11.62 -7.06
C MET A 138 -17.07 -12.50 -7.18
N ASP A 139 -17.15 -13.51 -6.33
CA ASP A 139 -18.34 -14.32 -6.11
C ASP A 139 -18.91 -14.08 -4.70
N ALA A 140 -19.92 -14.80 -4.31
CA ALA A 140 -20.54 -14.67 -2.99
C ALA A 140 -19.57 -14.98 -1.84
N ALA A 141 -18.66 -15.94 -2.01
CA ALA A 141 -17.72 -16.34 -0.98
C ALA A 141 -16.62 -15.28 -0.80
N LEU A 142 -16.05 -14.79 -1.89
CA LEU A 142 -15.06 -13.72 -1.88
C LEU A 142 -15.70 -12.40 -1.43
N GLY A 143 -16.90 -12.08 -1.91
CA GLY A 143 -17.67 -10.89 -1.50
C GLY A 143 -17.99 -10.87 -0.01
N ALA A 144 -18.26 -12.02 0.61
CA ALA A 144 -18.44 -12.11 2.04
C ALA A 144 -17.16 -11.80 2.83
N LYS A 145 -15.98 -12.11 2.30
CA LYS A 145 -14.67 -11.73 2.88
C LYS A 145 -14.34 -10.26 2.63
N TYR A 146 -14.71 -9.74 1.45
CA TYR A 146 -14.49 -8.35 1.01
C TYR A 146 -15.73 -7.47 1.16
N TRP A 147 -16.67 -7.80 2.08
CA TRP A 147 -17.91 -7.04 2.30
C TRP A 147 -17.67 -5.54 2.49
N HIS A 148 -16.54 -5.16 3.11
CA HIS A 148 -16.16 -3.78 3.35
C HIS A 148 -15.95 -3.00 2.05
N TRP A 149 -15.51 -3.63 0.95
CA TRP A 149 -15.41 -2.94 -0.33
C TRP A 149 -16.78 -2.42 -0.77
N LEU A 150 -17.80 -3.29 -0.76
CA LEU A 150 -19.17 -2.91 -1.13
C LEU A 150 -19.78 -1.91 -0.17
N PHE A 151 -19.47 -2.03 1.13
CA PHE A 151 -19.91 -1.09 2.15
C PHE A 151 -19.26 0.29 1.96
N HIS A 152 -17.95 0.37 1.76
CA HIS A 152 -17.22 1.62 1.55
C HIS A 152 -17.63 2.35 0.25
N LEU A 153 -18.16 1.64 -0.74
CA LEU A 153 -18.70 2.25 -1.96
C LEU A 153 -19.97 3.07 -1.71
N GLN A 154 -20.70 2.79 -0.62
CA GLN A 154 -21.96 3.50 -0.36
C GLN A 154 -21.69 4.97 0.02
N PRO A 155 -22.48 5.94 -0.45
CA PRO A 155 -22.37 7.31 -0.01
C PRO A 155 -22.86 7.47 1.43
N ASP A 156 -22.21 8.33 2.21
CA ASP A 156 -22.57 8.82 3.54
C ASP A 156 -22.74 7.78 4.66
N LEU A 157 -23.24 6.59 4.36
CA LEU A 157 -23.54 5.56 5.36
C LEU A 157 -22.28 5.05 6.08
N PRO A 158 -21.17 4.75 5.37
CA PRO A 158 -19.92 4.34 6.03
C PRO A 158 -19.39 5.37 7.01
N GLU A 159 -19.40 6.65 6.63
CA GLU A 159 -18.95 7.75 7.49
C GLU A 159 -19.80 7.87 8.75
N ARG A 160 -21.12 7.71 8.62
CA ARG A 160 -22.04 7.79 9.77
C ARG A 160 -21.86 6.63 10.76
N LEU A 161 -21.72 5.40 10.23
CA LEU A 161 -21.61 4.22 11.08
C LEU A 161 -20.21 4.10 11.70
N ALA A 162 -19.16 4.21 10.87
CA ALA A 162 -17.78 4.16 11.36
C ALA A 162 -17.42 5.37 12.23
N GLY A 163 -17.96 6.56 11.91
CA GLY A 163 -17.72 7.78 12.66
C GLY A 163 -18.37 7.79 14.06
N ALA A 164 -19.36 6.94 14.31
CA ALA A 164 -19.95 6.77 15.62
C ALA A 164 -19.00 6.04 16.61
N ASP A 165 -18.13 5.19 16.09
CA ASP A 165 -17.10 4.46 16.85
C ASP A 165 -15.91 4.14 15.92
N VAL A 166 -15.05 5.14 15.69
CA VAL A 166 -13.88 5.01 14.82
C VAL A 166 -12.94 3.92 15.32
N GLU A 167 -12.69 3.88 16.63
CA GLU A 167 -11.79 2.88 17.22
C GLU A 167 -12.31 1.47 17.03
N GLY A 168 -13.56 1.21 17.41
CA GLY A 168 -14.17 -0.12 17.27
C GLY A 168 -14.23 -0.57 15.80
N TYR A 169 -14.53 0.35 14.89
CA TYR A 169 -14.55 0.06 13.46
C TYR A 169 -13.19 -0.35 12.92
N LEU A 170 -12.13 0.41 13.23
CA LEU A 170 -10.79 0.10 12.74
C LEU A 170 -10.20 -1.15 13.39
N ARG A 171 -10.40 -1.31 14.72
CA ARG A 171 -9.95 -2.49 15.45
C ARG A 171 -10.54 -3.79 14.89
N TYR A 172 -11.80 -3.75 14.45
CA TYR A 172 -12.40 -4.92 13.80
C TYR A 172 -11.54 -5.44 12.65
N PHE A 173 -11.03 -4.56 11.78
CA PHE A 173 -10.18 -4.96 10.66
C PHE A 173 -8.75 -5.26 11.09
N LEU A 174 -8.15 -4.39 11.90
CA LEU A 174 -6.78 -4.54 12.36
C LEU A 174 -6.57 -5.85 13.13
N GLU A 175 -7.54 -6.28 13.94
CA GLU A 175 -7.47 -7.53 14.69
C GLU A 175 -7.88 -8.75 13.84
N LYS A 176 -8.86 -8.60 12.95
CA LYS A 176 -9.39 -9.73 12.16
C LYS A 176 -8.48 -10.11 10.99
N TRP A 177 -7.76 -9.15 10.44
CA TRP A 177 -6.90 -9.38 9.29
C TRP A 177 -5.46 -9.72 9.66
N THR A 178 -5.14 -9.88 10.93
CA THR A 178 -3.87 -10.40 11.42
C THR A 178 -3.93 -11.91 11.64
N TYR A 179 -2.81 -12.58 11.44
CA TYR A 179 -2.67 -14.02 11.72
C TYR A 179 -2.85 -14.33 13.20
N ALA A 180 -2.12 -13.63 14.07
CA ALA A 180 -2.28 -13.71 15.51
C ALA A 180 -3.08 -12.48 15.99
N ARG A 181 -4.08 -12.69 16.85
CA ARG A 181 -4.93 -11.59 17.35
C ARG A 181 -4.15 -10.43 17.98
N GLU A 182 -2.95 -10.70 18.48
CA GLU A 182 -2.02 -9.74 19.08
C GLU A 182 -0.86 -9.38 18.11
N GLY A 183 -1.05 -9.63 16.80
CA GLY A 183 0.01 -9.46 15.79
C GLY A 183 0.40 -8.01 15.54
N LEU A 184 -0.48 -7.06 15.83
CA LEU A 184 -0.17 -5.63 15.74
C LEU A 184 0.05 -5.06 17.13
N GLU A 185 1.11 -4.24 17.26
CA GLU A 185 1.41 -3.54 18.51
C GLU A 185 0.25 -2.60 18.91
N PRO A 186 -0.15 -2.55 20.18
CA PRO A 186 -1.20 -1.63 20.63
C PRO A 186 -0.91 -0.16 20.29
N ALA A 187 0.36 0.23 20.32
CA ALA A 187 0.79 1.59 19.94
C ALA A 187 0.55 1.88 18.45
N ALA A 188 0.74 0.90 17.58
CA ALA A 188 0.45 1.06 16.15
C ALA A 188 -1.05 1.18 15.89
N ILE A 189 -1.87 0.35 16.54
CA ILE A 189 -3.33 0.46 16.47
C ILE A 189 -3.79 1.85 16.93
N ALA A 190 -3.26 2.34 18.06
CA ALA A 190 -3.59 3.68 18.57
C ALA A 190 -3.21 4.79 17.57
N GLU A 191 -2.07 4.65 16.88
CA GLU A 191 -1.65 5.59 15.83
C GLU A 191 -2.62 5.60 14.64
N TYR A 192 -3.07 4.44 14.17
CA TYR A 192 -4.04 4.36 13.06
C TYR A 192 -5.39 4.94 13.47
N VAL A 193 -5.87 4.62 14.67
CA VAL A 193 -7.12 5.19 15.22
C VAL A 193 -7.00 6.71 15.32
N ARG A 194 -5.90 7.23 15.86
CA ARG A 194 -5.62 8.67 15.94
C ARG A 194 -5.67 9.33 14.56
N ALA A 195 -5.03 8.71 13.56
CA ALA A 195 -4.96 9.23 12.19
C ALA A 195 -6.34 9.28 11.53
N PHE A 196 -7.14 8.23 11.66
CA PHE A 196 -8.48 8.16 11.07
C PHE A 196 -9.55 8.94 11.85
N SER A 197 -9.28 9.31 13.10
CA SER A 197 -10.13 10.21 13.89
C SER A 197 -9.97 11.69 13.48
N GLN A 198 -9.02 12.02 12.59
CA GLN A 198 -8.86 13.38 12.10
C GLN A 198 -10.03 13.76 11.16
N PRO A 199 -10.46 15.04 11.15
CA PRO A 199 -11.51 15.50 10.25
C PRO A 199 -11.22 15.14 8.80
N GLY A 200 -12.18 14.50 8.13
CA GLY A 200 -12.10 14.09 6.73
C GLY A 200 -11.34 12.80 6.46
N ALA A 201 -10.65 12.19 7.44
CA ALA A 201 -9.83 11.00 7.22
C ALA A 201 -10.68 9.77 6.86
N LEU A 202 -11.76 9.51 7.58
CA LEU A 202 -12.70 8.42 7.23
C LEU A 202 -13.26 8.59 5.82
N ARG A 203 -13.72 9.82 5.50
CA ARG A 203 -14.24 10.12 4.15
C ARG A 203 -13.20 9.82 3.08
N CYS A 204 -11.97 10.31 3.23
CA CYS A 204 -10.90 10.03 2.26
C CYS A 204 -10.60 8.53 2.16
N GLY A 205 -10.55 7.81 3.30
CA GLY A 205 -10.37 6.37 3.30
C GLY A 205 -11.46 5.63 2.53
N PHE A 206 -12.72 6.09 2.60
CA PHE A 206 -13.83 5.50 1.83
C PHE A 206 -13.87 6.00 0.38
N ASP A 207 -13.51 7.27 0.12
CA ASP A 207 -13.40 7.80 -1.23
C ASP A 207 -12.32 7.09 -2.06
N ASP A 208 -11.29 6.56 -1.41
CA ASP A 208 -10.30 5.68 -2.03
C ASP A 208 -10.97 4.40 -2.61
N TYR A 209 -11.96 3.83 -1.91
CA TYR A 209 -12.75 2.72 -2.46
C TYR A 209 -13.76 3.20 -3.52
N ARG A 210 -14.39 4.36 -3.33
CA ARG A 210 -15.35 4.96 -4.28
C ARG A 210 -14.71 5.36 -5.60
N ALA A 211 -13.38 5.55 -5.64
CA ALA A 211 -12.64 5.77 -6.88
C ALA A 211 -12.56 4.52 -7.77
N HIS A 212 -13.01 3.36 -7.28
CA HIS A 212 -12.94 2.09 -8.01
C HIS A 212 -13.47 2.13 -9.45
N PRO A 213 -14.60 2.78 -9.81
CA PRO A 213 -15.05 2.81 -11.21
C PRO A 213 -13.99 3.43 -12.14
N VAL A 214 -13.34 4.52 -11.73
CA VAL A 214 -12.28 5.18 -12.48
C VAL A 214 -11.03 4.29 -12.57
N ASP A 215 -10.63 3.69 -11.45
CA ASP A 215 -9.50 2.75 -11.41
C ASP A 215 -9.76 1.53 -12.31
N ALA A 216 -10.99 1.00 -12.30
CA ALA A 216 -11.39 -0.14 -13.13
C ALA A 216 -11.36 0.18 -14.64
N GLU A 217 -11.80 1.38 -15.04
CA GLU A 217 -11.69 1.84 -16.43
C GLU A 217 -10.23 1.92 -16.87
N HIS A 218 -9.34 2.45 -16.04
CA HIS A 218 -7.91 2.52 -16.32
C HIS A 218 -7.30 1.11 -16.46
N ASP A 219 -7.59 0.22 -15.52
CA ASP A 219 -7.07 -1.15 -15.52
C ASP A 219 -7.59 -1.96 -16.72
N GLU A 220 -8.87 -1.79 -17.10
CA GLU A 220 -9.44 -2.47 -18.27
C GLU A 220 -8.84 -1.94 -19.58
N ALA A 221 -8.64 -0.62 -19.69
CA ALA A 221 -8.03 -0.03 -20.88
C ALA A 221 -6.60 -0.53 -21.09
N ASP A 222 -5.81 -0.61 -20.01
CA ASP A 222 -4.45 -1.12 -20.07
C ASP A 222 -4.39 -2.61 -20.41
N PHE A 223 -5.22 -3.42 -19.75
CA PHE A 223 -5.27 -4.86 -20.00
C PHE A 223 -5.71 -5.17 -21.44
N SER A 224 -6.75 -4.48 -21.93
CA SER A 224 -7.24 -4.64 -23.31
C SER A 224 -6.21 -4.18 -24.36
N ALA A 225 -5.37 -3.21 -24.03
CA ALA A 225 -4.27 -2.77 -24.87
C ALA A 225 -3.01 -3.64 -24.77
N GLY A 226 -3.03 -4.69 -23.95
CA GLY A 226 -1.88 -5.56 -23.69
C GLY A 226 -0.75 -4.87 -22.93
N ARG A 227 -1.02 -3.75 -22.24
CA ARG A 227 -0.03 -3.05 -21.43
C ARG A 227 0.25 -3.82 -20.15
N ARG A 228 1.52 -4.02 -19.86
CA ARG A 228 2.00 -4.80 -18.72
C ARG A 228 3.10 -4.03 -18.00
N VAL A 229 3.29 -4.33 -16.73
CA VAL A 229 4.45 -3.87 -15.98
C VAL A 229 5.69 -4.57 -16.54
N THR A 230 6.65 -3.79 -16.99
CA THR A 230 7.90 -4.29 -17.59
C THR A 230 9.07 -4.35 -16.60
N GLN A 231 8.92 -3.71 -15.44
CA GLN A 231 9.90 -3.76 -14.36
C GLN A 231 9.81 -5.11 -13.63
N PRO A 232 10.94 -5.62 -13.09
CA PRO A 232 10.92 -6.78 -12.22
C PRO A 232 9.93 -6.57 -11.06
N LEU A 233 9.06 -7.56 -10.83
CA LEU A 233 8.03 -7.54 -9.81
C LEU A 233 8.28 -8.62 -8.74
N LEU A 234 8.33 -8.19 -7.47
CA LEU A 234 8.26 -9.06 -6.30
C LEU A 234 6.85 -9.02 -5.70
N ALA A 235 6.17 -10.16 -5.63
CA ALA A 235 4.88 -10.30 -4.96
C ALA A 235 5.04 -11.13 -3.67
N LEU A 236 4.74 -10.52 -2.53
CA LEU A 236 4.69 -11.18 -1.22
C LEU A 236 3.25 -11.12 -0.69
N TRP A 237 2.81 -12.15 0.01
CA TRP A 237 1.47 -12.16 0.61
C TRP A 237 1.44 -13.05 1.85
N GLY A 238 0.51 -12.78 2.77
CA GLY A 238 0.31 -13.64 3.93
C GLY A 238 -0.35 -14.96 3.54
N ALA A 239 0.26 -16.09 3.91
CA ALA A 239 -0.27 -17.42 3.63
C ALA A 239 -1.67 -17.63 4.25
N GLU A 240 -1.92 -17.00 5.40
CA GLU A 240 -3.15 -17.13 6.17
C GLU A 240 -4.17 -16.02 5.88
N GLY A 241 -3.76 -15.03 5.05
CA GLY A 241 -4.63 -13.93 4.62
C GLY A 241 -5.65 -14.38 3.56
N VAL A 242 -6.64 -13.51 3.31
CA VAL A 242 -7.66 -13.77 2.28
C VAL A 242 -7.02 -13.98 0.91
N MET A 243 -6.02 -13.18 0.55
CA MET A 243 -5.31 -13.28 -0.73
C MET A 243 -4.66 -14.66 -0.88
N GLY A 244 -3.84 -15.08 0.10
CA GLY A 244 -3.13 -16.35 0.05
C GLY A 244 -4.02 -17.58 0.04
N GLN A 245 -5.18 -17.49 0.72
CA GLN A 245 -6.13 -18.61 0.80
C GLN A 245 -7.09 -18.73 -0.38
N THR A 246 -7.25 -17.68 -1.18
CA THR A 246 -8.32 -17.64 -2.19
C THR A 246 -7.84 -17.38 -3.62
N LEU A 247 -6.65 -16.83 -3.79
CA LEU A 247 -6.17 -16.39 -5.11
C LEU A 247 -4.81 -17.01 -5.45
N PRO A 248 -4.61 -17.44 -6.72
CA PRO A 248 -3.32 -17.89 -7.22
C PRO A 248 -2.42 -16.68 -7.51
N MET A 249 -1.84 -16.07 -6.46
CA MET A 249 -1.23 -14.74 -6.49
C MET A 249 -0.17 -14.57 -7.59
N LEU A 250 0.77 -15.52 -7.75
CA LEU A 250 1.80 -15.40 -8.78
C LEU A 250 1.22 -15.49 -10.19
N ASP A 251 0.26 -16.38 -10.41
CA ASP A 251 -0.34 -16.56 -11.74
C ASP A 251 -1.15 -15.32 -12.12
N LEU A 252 -1.85 -14.72 -11.14
CA LEU A 252 -2.53 -13.44 -11.37
C LEU A 252 -1.56 -12.33 -11.75
N TRP A 253 -0.45 -12.16 -11.01
CA TRP A 253 0.50 -11.12 -11.34
C TRP A 253 1.22 -11.35 -12.67
N ARG A 254 1.43 -12.61 -13.08
CA ARG A 254 1.96 -12.98 -14.40
C ARG A 254 1.07 -12.56 -15.57
N GLU A 255 -0.22 -12.33 -15.34
CA GLU A 255 -1.12 -11.74 -16.36
C GLU A 255 -0.85 -10.23 -16.55
N TYR A 256 -0.25 -9.54 -15.57
CA TYR A 256 -0.09 -8.08 -15.51
C TYR A 256 1.36 -7.60 -15.58
N ALA A 257 2.33 -8.47 -15.41
CA ALA A 257 3.75 -8.15 -15.42
C ALA A 257 4.57 -9.21 -16.16
N ASP A 258 5.72 -8.81 -16.72
CA ASP A 258 6.53 -9.69 -17.56
C ASP A 258 7.51 -10.54 -16.74
N ASP A 259 8.08 -9.98 -15.67
CA ASP A 259 9.02 -10.65 -14.78
C ASP A 259 8.46 -10.67 -13.36
N VAL A 260 7.90 -11.80 -12.94
CA VAL A 260 7.21 -11.95 -11.66
C VAL A 260 7.81 -13.05 -10.83
N ARG A 261 8.24 -12.69 -9.63
CA ARG A 261 8.61 -13.65 -8.59
C ARG A 261 7.95 -13.32 -7.26
N GLY A 262 8.03 -14.21 -6.30
CA GLY A 262 7.49 -13.98 -4.97
C GLY A 262 7.07 -15.28 -4.29
N ARG A 263 6.53 -15.12 -3.10
CA ARG A 263 6.05 -16.24 -2.29
C ARG A 263 5.05 -15.81 -1.22
N ALA A 264 4.36 -16.77 -0.68
CA ALA A 264 3.64 -16.62 0.57
C ALA A 264 4.61 -16.45 1.75
N ILE A 265 4.22 -15.64 2.72
CA ILE A 265 4.89 -15.49 4.02
C ILE A 265 4.07 -16.30 5.04
N GLU A 266 4.70 -17.30 5.63
CA GLU A 266 4.05 -18.21 6.58
C GLU A 266 3.70 -17.53 7.90
N ARG A 267 2.64 -18.00 8.55
CA ARG A 267 2.12 -17.44 9.81
C ARG A 267 1.94 -15.93 9.76
N CYS A 268 1.40 -15.47 8.65
CA CYS A 268 1.17 -14.09 8.31
C CYS A 268 -0.17 -13.97 7.59
N ALA A 269 -0.92 -12.91 7.86
CA ALA A 269 -2.13 -12.60 7.15
C ALA A 269 -1.96 -11.29 6.33
N HIS A 270 -2.78 -10.26 6.58
CA HIS A 270 -2.81 -9.09 5.70
C HIS A 270 -1.68 -8.07 5.96
N PHE A 271 -1.32 -7.83 7.22
CA PHE A 271 -0.40 -6.75 7.59
C PHE A 271 1.06 -7.20 7.51
N VAL A 272 1.46 -7.71 6.36
CA VAL A 272 2.75 -8.37 6.10
C VAL A 272 3.96 -7.58 6.63
N PRO A 273 4.07 -6.22 6.44
CA PRO A 273 5.22 -5.47 6.94
C PRO A 273 5.31 -5.38 8.47
N GLU A 274 4.19 -5.61 9.17
CA GLU A 274 4.12 -5.54 10.62
C GLU A 274 4.14 -6.93 11.26
N GLU A 275 3.51 -7.92 10.63
CA GLU A 275 3.44 -9.28 11.15
C GLU A 275 4.75 -10.05 10.95
N ARG A 276 5.48 -9.79 9.86
CA ARG A 276 6.72 -10.47 9.48
C ARG A 276 7.77 -9.50 8.93
N PRO A 277 8.15 -8.46 9.69
CA PRO A 277 9.05 -7.41 9.19
C PRO A 277 10.43 -7.91 8.80
N GLU A 278 10.98 -8.91 9.52
CA GLU A 278 12.31 -9.47 9.23
C GLU A 278 12.29 -10.20 7.88
N GLU A 279 11.29 -11.05 7.64
CA GLU A 279 11.14 -11.77 6.37
C GLU A 279 10.91 -10.81 5.19
N VAL A 280 10.08 -9.78 5.39
CA VAL A 280 9.86 -8.73 4.38
C VAL A 280 11.16 -7.99 4.06
N LEU A 281 11.93 -7.64 5.09
CA LEU A 281 13.19 -6.94 4.91
C LEU A 281 14.21 -7.77 4.12
N ASP A 282 14.33 -9.05 4.43
CA ASP A 282 15.25 -9.97 3.76
C ASP A 282 14.89 -10.15 2.27
N GLU A 283 13.60 -10.32 1.97
CA GLU A 283 13.10 -10.39 0.58
C GLU A 283 13.33 -9.08 -0.17
N LEU A 284 13.02 -7.94 0.44
CA LEU A 284 13.22 -6.64 -0.17
C LEU A 284 14.69 -6.36 -0.43
N ARG A 285 15.59 -6.63 0.52
CA ARG A 285 17.03 -6.45 0.32
C ARG A 285 17.57 -7.29 -0.82
N THR A 286 17.17 -8.56 -0.87
CA THR A 286 17.56 -9.45 -1.98
C THR A 286 17.05 -8.90 -3.30
N PHE A 287 15.79 -8.49 -3.36
CA PHE A 287 15.16 -7.97 -4.57
C PHE A 287 15.75 -6.64 -5.02
N LEU A 288 16.03 -5.74 -4.12
CA LEU A 288 16.54 -4.40 -4.43
C LEU A 288 18.04 -4.39 -4.79
N ALA A 289 18.81 -5.39 -4.33
CA ALA A 289 20.24 -5.51 -4.62
C ALA A 289 20.55 -6.06 -6.04
N GLU A 290 19.60 -6.63 -6.73
CA GLU A 290 19.79 -7.16 -8.09
C GLU A 290 19.96 -6.01 -9.09
N ALA A 291 20.97 -6.16 -9.98
CA ALA A 291 21.33 -5.14 -10.96
C ALA A 291 20.32 -5.04 -12.13
#